data_9e9d8caa8c81f0ee9f9c4849a41ca6d8
#
_entry.id   9e9d8caa8c81f0ee9f9c4849a41ca6d8
#
_cell.length_a   1.000
_cell.length_b   1.000
_cell.length_c   1.000
_cell.angle_alpha   90.00
_cell.angle_beta   90.00
_cell.angle_gamma   90.00
#
_symmetry.space_group_name_H-M   'P 1'
#
loop_
_entity.id
_entity.type
_entity.pdbx_description
1 polymer ?
#
loop_
_entity_poly.entity_id
_entity_poly.type
_entity_poly.pdbx_seq_one_letter_code
_entity_poly.pdbx_strand_id
1 'polypeptide(L)'
;MPCYSPLKGWRDVETGGIVFKASRKAYETMEVACGQCLGCRLDHSRHWAMRIIHESCLHEYSGGNSFITLTYRDKAACTEDEFRSGFFIPDSWSLNKKHFQDFMKRLRSRYPDKEIRFFHCGEYGNICRHKSEVKDCAICTVGRPHYHAVLFNHTFDDLEVIGTNQGRVLYSSPTLAEIWKYGHVQVGDVTFESAGYVARYSLKKITGNLAEDHYVSVDEDGRLHYLEPEYITMSRRPGIAKDWYDKYVSDIFPSDEVPVPGAGVFKGVPRYYEKLLEADNPHMLESIKELRQVFMAAHADDYTPERLMSRYKVKKAQSAMLKRTM
;
A
#
# COMPACT_ATOMS: atom_id res chain seq x y z
N MET A 1 -1.99 -14.62 -7.03
CA MET A 1 -2.15 -15.70 -6.02
C MET A 1 -3.61 -16.11 -5.94
N PRO A 2 -3.96 -17.35 -5.58
CA PRO A 2 -5.37 -17.73 -5.47
C PRO A 2 -6.04 -17.06 -4.28
N CYS A 3 -7.34 -16.81 -4.40
CA CYS A 3 -8.18 -16.55 -3.25
C CYS A 3 -8.32 -17.87 -2.45
N TYR A 4 -8.05 -17.82 -1.15
CA TYR A 4 -8.16 -19.03 -0.30
C TYR A 4 -9.56 -19.24 0.29
N SER A 5 -10.45 -18.28 0.13
CA SER A 5 -11.82 -18.33 0.63
C SER A 5 -12.73 -17.63 -0.38
N PRO A 6 -12.90 -18.20 -1.60
CA PRO A 6 -13.74 -17.60 -2.63
C PRO A 6 -15.19 -17.49 -2.14
N LEU A 7 -15.87 -16.46 -2.60
CA LEU A 7 -17.27 -16.22 -2.31
C LEU A 7 -18.11 -16.70 -3.50
N LYS A 8 -19.20 -17.40 -3.21
CA LYS A 8 -20.19 -17.75 -4.21
C LYS A 8 -21.00 -16.51 -4.58
N GLY A 9 -21.05 -16.22 -5.87
CA GLY A 9 -21.81 -15.12 -6.44
C GLY A 9 -22.65 -15.59 -7.63
N TRP A 10 -23.50 -14.71 -8.11
CA TRP A 10 -24.34 -14.92 -9.28
C TRP A 10 -24.27 -13.70 -10.18
N ARG A 11 -24.37 -13.93 -11.49
CA ARG A 11 -24.47 -12.85 -12.46
C ARG A 11 -25.94 -12.38 -12.54
N ASP A 12 -26.14 -11.09 -12.39
CA ASP A 12 -27.46 -10.46 -12.53
C ASP A 12 -27.80 -10.25 -14.01
N VAL A 13 -29.03 -10.64 -14.40
CA VAL A 13 -29.48 -10.59 -15.81
C VAL A 13 -29.60 -9.16 -16.34
N GLU A 14 -30.00 -8.21 -15.50
CA GLU A 14 -30.28 -6.84 -15.94
C GLU A 14 -29.02 -5.99 -15.98
N THR A 15 -28.17 -6.12 -14.96
CA THR A 15 -26.98 -5.26 -14.81
C THR A 15 -25.69 -5.91 -15.31
N GLY A 16 -25.69 -7.24 -15.54
CA GLY A 16 -24.48 -8.02 -15.80
C GLY A 16 -23.51 -8.07 -14.60
N GLY A 17 -23.86 -7.40 -13.50
CA GLY A 17 -23.04 -7.31 -12.29
C GLY A 17 -23.09 -8.60 -11.46
N ILE A 18 -22.23 -8.66 -10.43
CA ILE A 18 -22.17 -9.80 -9.51
C ILE A 18 -22.99 -9.49 -8.27
N VAL A 19 -23.94 -10.38 -7.95
CA VAL A 19 -24.75 -10.32 -6.73
C VAL A 19 -24.43 -11.50 -5.82
N PHE A 20 -24.46 -11.27 -4.52
CA PHE A 20 -24.13 -12.30 -3.51
C PHE A 20 -25.37 -12.93 -2.85
N LYS A 21 -26.55 -12.58 -3.34
CA LYS A 21 -27.81 -13.24 -2.93
C LYS A 21 -28.45 -13.85 -4.15
N ALA A 22 -28.84 -15.12 -4.05
CA ALA A 22 -29.61 -15.77 -5.11
C ALA A 22 -30.94 -15.04 -5.26
N SER A 23 -31.31 -14.72 -6.50
CA SER A 23 -32.56 -14.10 -6.86
C SER A 23 -33.09 -14.72 -8.17
N ARG A 24 -34.37 -14.45 -8.53
CA ARG A 24 -34.92 -14.91 -9.81
C ARG A 24 -34.22 -14.30 -11.04
N LYS A 25 -33.43 -13.20 -10.81
CA LYS A 25 -32.64 -12.52 -11.86
C LYS A 25 -31.19 -13.03 -11.91
N ALA A 26 -30.83 -13.95 -11.04
CA ALA A 26 -29.47 -14.53 -10.95
C ALA A 26 -29.44 -15.84 -11.78
N TYR A 27 -28.66 -15.85 -12.84
CA TYR A 27 -28.70 -16.98 -13.80
C TYR A 27 -27.46 -17.86 -13.83
N GLU A 28 -26.30 -17.32 -13.47
CA GLU A 28 -25.03 -18.05 -13.52
C GLU A 28 -24.33 -17.99 -12.16
N THR A 29 -23.89 -19.14 -11.66
CA THR A 29 -23.11 -19.21 -10.43
C THR A 29 -21.62 -19.08 -10.77
N MET A 30 -20.90 -18.29 -9.97
CA MET A 30 -19.47 -18.13 -10.10
C MET A 30 -18.79 -18.01 -8.75
N GLU A 31 -17.50 -18.30 -8.71
CA GLU A 31 -16.66 -18.01 -7.56
C GLU A 31 -15.92 -16.70 -7.75
N VAL A 32 -15.99 -15.82 -6.75
CA VAL A 32 -15.38 -14.50 -6.75
C VAL A 32 -14.35 -14.41 -5.65
N ALA A 33 -13.23 -13.75 -5.93
CA ALA A 33 -12.22 -13.50 -4.93
C ALA A 33 -12.79 -12.67 -3.76
N CYS A 34 -12.62 -13.16 -2.51
CA CYS A 34 -13.23 -12.51 -1.32
C CYS A 34 -12.63 -11.14 -0.97
N GLY A 35 -11.47 -10.78 -1.53
CA GLY A 35 -10.78 -9.52 -1.24
C GLY A 35 -10.10 -9.44 0.13
N GLN A 36 -10.42 -10.32 1.09
CA GLN A 36 -10.02 -10.21 2.49
C GLN A 36 -9.01 -11.28 2.95
N CYS A 37 -9.00 -12.46 2.33
CA CYS A 37 -8.08 -13.51 2.72
C CYS A 37 -6.62 -13.13 2.44
N LEU A 38 -5.68 -13.83 3.07
CA LEU A 38 -4.24 -13.58 2.91
C LEU A 38 -3.80 -13.52 1.44
N GLY A 39 -4.33 -14.44 0.60
CA GLY A 39 -4.02 -14.46 -0.84
C GLY A 39 -4.45 -13.18 -1.55
N CYS A 40 -5.72 -12.78 -1.39
CA CYS A 40 -6.25 -11.55 -1.99
C CYS A 40 -5.50 -10.30 -1.51
N ARG A 41 -5.17 -10.22 -0.23
CA ARG A 41 -4.43 -9.11 0.36
C ARG A 41 -3.03 -9.01 -0.22
N LEU A 42 -2.30 -10.11 -0.27
CA LEU A 42 -0.96 -10.15 -0.86
C LEU A 42 -0.99 -9.83 -2.36
N ASP A 43 -2.01 -10.25 -3.07
CA ASP A 43 -2.18 -9.97 -4.50
C ASP A 43 -2.43 -8.48 -4.75
N HIS A 44 -3.32 -7.87 -3.95
CA HIS A 44 -3.55 -6.43 -3.98
C HIS A 44 -2.26 -5.63 -3.72
N SER A 45 -1.48 -6.02 -2.71
CA SER A 45 -0.19 -5.40 -2.40
C SER A 45 0.80 -5.53 -3.56
N ARG A 46 0.88 -6.71 -4.18
CA ARG A 46 1.72 -6.96 -5.35
C ARG A 46 1.33 -6.09 -6.54
N HIS A 47 0.05 -5.96 -6.83
CA HIS A 47 -0.44 -5.10 -7.90
C HIS A 47 -0.08 -3.63 -7.69
N TRP A 48 -0.11 -3.15 -6.46
CA TRP A 48 0.37 -1.80 -6.15
C TRP A 48 1.89 -1.68 -6.29
N ALA A 49 2.65 -2.67 -5.82
CA ALA A 49 4.11 -2.68 -5.99
C ALA A 49 4.51 -2.62 -7.47
N MET A 50 3.86 -3.40 -8.34
CA MET A 50 4.07 -3.34 -9.79
C MET A 50 3.83 -1.92 -10.32
N ARG A 51 2.69 -1.31 -9.99
CA ARG A 51 2.35 0.02 -10.46
C ARG A 51 3.29 1.11 -9.92
N ILE A 52 3.75 0.98 -8.69
CA ILE A 52 4.75 1.90 -8.10
C ILE A 52 6.06 1.81 -8.87
N ILE A 53 6.54 0.61 -9.20
CA ILE A 53 7.76 0.44 -9.99
C ILE A 53 7.58 0.97 -11.42
N HIS A 54 6.46 0.69 -12.05
CA HIS A 54 6.18 1.21 -13.39
C HIS A 54 6.14 2.75 -13.43
N GLU A 55 5.54 3.39 -12.44
CA GLU A 55 5.59 4.85 -12.32
C GLU A 55 7.02 5.33 -12.09
N SER A 56 7.79 4.66 -11.22
CA SER A 56 9.16 5.08 -10.93
C SER A 56 10.09 4.99 -12.14
N CYS A 57 9.89 4.02 -13.03
CA CYS A 57 10.67 3.89 -14.27
C CYS A 57 10.53 5.08 -15.21
N LEU A 58 9.41 5.80 -15.17
CA LEU A 58 9.22 7.00 -15.99
C LEU A 58 10.13 8.16 -15.56
N HIS A 59 10.62 8.13 -14.33
CA HIS A 59 11.36 9.23 -13.71
C HIS A 59 12.82 8.91 -13.40
N GLU A 60 13.30 7.72 -13.78
CA GLU A 60 14.66 7.25 -13.49
C GLU A 60 15.74 8.19 -14.03
N TYR A 61 15.53 8.73 -15.24
CA TYR A 61 16.48 9.61 -15.93
C TYR A 61 16.08 11.10 -15.88
N SER A 62 15.09 11.48 -15.08
CA SER A 62 14.66 12.88 -14.94
C SER A 62 14.91 13.40 -13.53
N GLY A 63 13.91 13.30 -12.63
CA GLY A 63 14.00 13.76 -11.26
C GLY A 63 14.32 12.67 -10.25
N GLY A 64 14.42 11.41 -10.69
CA GLY A 64 14.59 10.24 -9.82
C GLY A 64 13.39 9.96 -8.94
N ASN A 65 13.56 9.07 -7.97
CA ASN A 65 12.49 8.67 -7.06
C ASN A 65 13.06 8.45 -5.64
N SER A 66 12.27 8.70 -4.61
CA SER A 66 12.69 8.50 -3.22
C SER A 66 11.63 7.73 -2.45
N PHE A 67 12.05 6.75 -1.67
CA PHE A 67 11.25 6.17 -0.60
C PHE A 67 11.52 6.95 0.68
N ILE A 68 10.51 7.53 1.30
CA ILE A 68 10.67 8.30 2.53
C ILE A 68 9.87 7.71 3.68
N THR A 69 10.44 7.80 4.88
CA THR A 69 9.76 7.54 6.15
C THR A 69 9.75 8.81 6.99
N LEU A 70 8.57 9.20 7.45
CA LEU A 70 8.35 10.39 8.25
C LEU A 70 7.79 9.98 9.60
N THR A 71 8.52 10.29 10.67
CA THR A 71 8.17 9.92 12.05
C THR A 71 8.08 11.16 12.92
N TYR A 72 7.15 11.15 13.87
CA TYR A 72 7.05 12.25 14.83
C TYR A 72 8.18 12.18 15.87
N ARG A 73 8.60 13.34 16.38
CA ARG A 73 9.40 13.44 17.62
C ARG A 73 8.49 13.40 18.85
N ASP A 74 9.03 13.02 19.99
CA ASP A 74 8.31 13.09 21.25
C ASP A 74 8.25 14.55 21.73
N LYS A 75 7.14 14.90 22.37
CA LYS A 75 6.90 16.23 22.95
C LYS A 75 8.01 16.63 23.94
N ALA A 76 8.44 15.68 24.78
CA ALA A 76 9.52 15.87 25.75
C ALA A 76 10.92 16.06 25.12
N ALA A 77 11.09 15.71 23.85
CA ALA A 77 12.35 15.90 23.12
C ALA A 77 12.39 17.20 22.28
N CYS A 78 11.34 18.04 22.39
CA CYS A 78 11.28 19.32 21.68
C CYS A 78 12.02 20.42 22.46
N THR A 79 12.64 21.32 21.72
CA THR A 79 13.08 22.61 22.26
C THR A 79 11.87 23.50 22.61
N GLU A 80 12.06 24.58 23.35
CA GLU A 80 10.96 25.48 23.73
C GLU A 80 10.26 26.09 22.50
N ASP A 81 11.02 26.46 21.48
CA ASP A 81 10.47 27.02 20.24
C ASP A 81 9.73 25.96 19.43
N GLU A 82 10.24 24.74 19.33
CA GLU A 82 9.56 23.62 18.68
C GLU A 82 8.27 23.23 19.43
N PHE A 83 8.29 23.27 20.76
CA PHE A 83 7.12 23.04 21.58
C PHE A 83 6.03 24.11 21.32
N ARG A 84 6.40 25.38 21.26
CA ARG A 84 5.50 26.48 20.93
C ARG A 84 4.94 26.36 19.50
N SER A 85 5.74 25.84 18.56
CA SER A 85 5.31 25.64 17.16
C SER A 85 4.35 24.47 16.96
N GLY A 86 4.22 23.54 17.92
CA GLY A 86 3.34 22.39 17.85
C GLY A 86 3.76 21.28 16.87
N PHE A 87 5.03 21.28 16.41
CA PHE A 87 5.55 20.28 15.48
C PHE A 87 6.07 19.01 16.17
N PHE A 88 5.19 18.26 16.79
CA PHE A 88 5.48 17.01 17.48
C PHE A 88 4.33 16.01 17.37
N ILE A 89 4.48 14.84 17.99
CA ILE A 89 3.44 13.81 17.98
C ILE A 89 2.15 14.33 18.66
N PRO A 90 0.97 14.14 18.05
CA PRO A 90 -0.31 14.50 18.67
C PRO A 90 -0.54 13.76 20.00
N ASP A 91 -1.14 14.41 20.98
CA ASP A 91 -1.47 13.80 22.30
C ASP A 91 -2.36 12.56 22.15
N SER A 92 -3.23 12.56 21.15
CA SER A 92 -4.05 11.40 20.78
C SER A 92 -3.25 10.19 20.24
N TRP A 93 -2.00 10.37 19.82
CA TRP A 93 -1.23 9.37 19.07
C TRP A 93 -1.91 8.91 17.76
N SER A 94 -2.80 9.73 17.22
CA SER A 94 -3.52 9.43 15.98
C SER A 94 -2.69 9.81 14.74
N LEU A 95 -2.87 9.02 13.68
CA LEU A 95 -2.50 9.46 12.33
C LEU A 95 -3.25 10.74 11.98
N ASN A 96 -2.59 11.64 11.24
CA ASN A 96 -3.20 12.88 10.77
C ASN A 96 -2.93 13.08 9.28
N LYS A 97 -3.95 12.87 8.46
CA LYS A 97 -3.86 13.03 6.99
C LYS A 97 -3.42 14.43 6.58
N LYS A 98 -3.83 15.44 7.36
CA LYS A 98 -3.50 16.84 7.08
C LYS A 98 -1.98 17.10 7.20
N HIS A 99 -1.28 16.45 8.13
CA HIS A 99 0.18 16.64 8.28
C HIS A 99 0.92 16.21 7.01
N PHE A 100 0.55 15.09 6.39
CA PHE A 100 1.14 14.68 5.13
C PHE A 100 0.69 15.59 3.96
N GLN A 101 -0.55 16.04 3.93
CA GLN A 101 -1.01 17.00 2.91
C GLN A 101 -0.23 18.33 2.99
N ASP A 102 -0.01 18.85 4.20
CA ASP A 102 0.74 20.08 4.41
C ASP A 102 2.24 19.88 4.09
N PHE A 103 2.80 18.71 4.41
CA PHE A 103 4.13 18.30 3.94
C PHE A 103 4.22 18.37 2.41
N MET A 104 3.29 17.76 1.68
CA MET A 104 3.29 17.78 0.21
C MET A 104 3.12 19.18 -0.37
N LYS A 105 2.36 20.07 0.28
CA LYS A 105 2.26 21.47 -0.12
C LYS A 105 3.58 22.20 0.03
N ARG A 106 4.27 22.05 1.18
CA ARG A 106 5.59 22.63 1.43
C ARG A 106 6.63 22.10 0.46
N LEU A 107 6.65 20.78 0.21
CA LEU A 107 7.55 20.14 -0.75
C LEU A 107 7.37 20.73 -2.17
N ARG A 108 6.16 20.80 -2.66
CA ARG A 108 5.86 21.35 -3.98
C ARG A 108 6.13 22.86 -4.08
N SER A 109 5.93 23.61 -3.00
CA SER A 109 6.28 25.02 -2.94
C SER A 109 7.79 25.25 -2.99
N ARG A 110 8.58 24.32 -2.43
CA ARG A 110 10.05 24.34 -2.48
C ARG A 110 10.60 24.01 -3.87
N TYR A 111 9.88 23.18 -4.64
CA TYR A 111 10.28 22.71 -5.97
C TYR A 111 9.16 22.97 -7.00
N PRO A 112 8.87 24.24 -7.32
CA PRO A 112 7.71 24.62 -8.14
C PRO A 112 7.79 24.11 -9.60
N ASP A 113 9.02 23.91 -10.10
CA ASP A 113 9.28 23.46 -11.48
C ASP A 113 9.21 21.93 -11.64
N LYS A 114 8.99 21.18 -10.54
CA LYS A 114 8.90 19.72 -10.58
C LYS A 114 7.47 19.24 -10.33
N GLU A 115 6.94 18.42 -11.21
CA GLU A 115 5.71 17.67 -10.96
C GLU A 115 6.02 16.49 -10.04
N ILE A 116 5.90 16.69 -8.72
CA ILE A 116 6.14 15.63 -7.73
C ILE A 116 4.84 14.87 -7.49
N ARG A 117 4.84 13.60 -7.91
CA ARG A 117 3.75 12.65 -7.67
C ARG A 117 4.10 11.76 -6.47
N PHE A 118 3.11 11.07 -5.89
CA PHE A 118 3.36 10.24 -4.72
C PHE A 118 2.40 9.05 -4.61
N PHE A 119 2.88 8.01 -3.91
CA PHE A 119 2.07 6.97 -3.27
C PHE A 119 2.45 6.93 -1.79
N HIS A 120 1.47 6.98 -0.90
CA HIS A 120 1.69 7.22 0.53
C HIS A 120 0.76 6.37 1.39
N CYS A 121 1.26 5.95 2.55
CA CYS A 121 0.47 5.35 3.62
C CYS A 121 0.76 5.99 4.97
N GLY A 122 -0.26 6.03 5.82
CA GLY A 122 -0.12 6.27 7.24
C GLY A 122 -0.33 4.95 7.99
N GLU A 123 0.53 4.66 8.94
CA GLU A 123 0.48 3.43 9.72
C GLU A 123 0.86 3.63 11.18
N TYR A 124 0.57 2.62 11.98
CA TYR A 124 1.04 2.51 13.36
C TYR A 124 2.16 1.48 13.46
N GLY A 125 3.27 1.86 14.11
CA GLY A 125 4.40 0.99 14.38
C GLY A 125 4.12 -0.04 15.46
N ASN A 126 5.17 -0.74 15.87
CA ASN A 126 5.06 -1.78 16.89
C ASN A 126 5.35 -1.27 18.32
N ILE A 127 5.97 -0.11 18.46
CA ILE A 127 6.32 0.47 19.76
C ILE A 127 5.26 1.50 20.17
N CYS A 128 4.66 1.30 21.32
CA CYS A 128 3.61 2.16 21.85
C CYS A 128 4.17 3.35 22.65
N ARG A 129 3.28 4.23 23.15
CA ARG A 129 3.64 5.40 23.96
C ARG A 129 4.37 5.06 25.26
N HIS A 130 4.17 3.87 25.80
CA HIS A 130 4.85 3.38 27.00
C HIS A 130 6.24 2.77 26.69
N LYS A 131 6.75 2.94 25.47
CA LYS A 131 8.05 2.45 25.00
C LYS A 131 8.22 0.92 25.02
N SER A 132 7.11 0.18 25.06
CA SER A 132 7.04 -1.28 24.95
C SER A 132 6.49 -1.67 23.57
N GLU A 133 6.69 -2.94 23.17
CA GLU A 133 5.96 -3.45 22.01
C GLU A 133 4.45 -3.48 22.32
N VAL A 134 3.62 -3.15 21.34
CA VAL A 134 2.16 -3.13 21.48
C VAL A 134 1.61 -4.44 22.01
N LYS A 135 2.15 -5.58 21.53
CA LYS A 135 1.74 -6.92 21.98
C LYS A 135 1.99 -7.21 23.46
N ASP A 136 2.95 -6.49 24.06
CA ASP A 136 3.37 -6.66 25.46
C ASP A 136 2.80 -5.55 26.36
N CYS A 137 2.05 -4.60 25.79
CA CYS A 137 1.42 -3.51 26.50
C CYS A 137 -0.04 -3.83 26.83
N ALA A 138 -0.42 -3.77 28.10
CA ALA A 138 -1.79 -4.05 28.53
C ALA A 138 -2.82 -2.96 28.15
N ILE A 139 -2.35 -1.77 27.74
CA ILE A 139 -3.20 -0.59 27.53
C ILE A 139 -3.28 -0.21 26.04
N CYS A 140 -2.14 -0.28 25.32
CA CYS A 140 -2.06 0.23 23.97
C CYS A 140 -2.46 -0.81 22.92
N THR A 141 -3.35 -0.43 22.04
CA THR A 141 -3.78 -1.23 20.87
C THR A 141 -2.97 -0.92 19.62
N VAL A 142 -2.30 0.25 19.57
CA VAL A 142 -1.50 0.73 18.44
C VAL A 142 -0.17 1.32 18.91
N GLY A 143 0.81 1.31 17.99
CA GLY A 143 2.12 1.93 18.23
C GLY A 143 2.20 3.37 17.72
N ARG A 144 3.43 3.88 17.61
CA ARG A 144 3.71 5.24 17.14
C ARG A 144 3.21 5.43 15.70
N PRO A 145 2.42 6.49 15.44
CA PRO A 145 2.03 6.84 14.06
C PRO A 145 3.24 7.33 13.26
N HIS A 146 3.33 6.89 12.02
CA HIS A 146 4.31 7.36 11.05
C HIS A 146 3.81 7.20 9.63
N TYR A 147 4.54 7.73 8.67
CA TYR A 147 4.16 7.77 7.28
C TYR A 147 5.27 7.23 6.40
N HIS A 148 4.88 6.46 5.39
CA HIS A 148 5.78 6.06 4.31
C HIS A 148 5.25 6.61 3.01
N ALA A 149 6.15 7.10 2.16
CA ALA A 149 5.76 7.53 0.82
C ALA A 149 6.84 7.18 -0.19
N VAL A 150 6.38 6.88 -1.40
CA VAL A 150 7.21 6.93 -2.59
C VAL A 150 6.92 8.28 -3.26
N LEU A 151 7.95 9.09 -3.41
CA LEU A 151 7.93 10.33 -4.19
C LEU A 151 8.47 10.00 -5.59
N PHE A 152 7.69 10.31 -6.61
CA PHE A 152 8.10 10.14 -8.00
C PHE A 152 8.56 11.48 -8.58
N ASN A 153 9.57 11.44 -9.44
CA ASN A 153 10.20 12.61 -10.05
C ASN A 153 10.88 13.54 -9.03
N HIS A 154 11.35 12.98 -7.90
CA HIS A 154 12.03 13.75 -6.87
C HIS A 154 12.99 12.92 -6.03
N THR A 155 14.21 13.43 -5.89
CA THR A 155 15.24 13.03 -4.94
C THR A 155 15.75 14.26 -4.18
N PHE A 156 16.47 14.02 -3.10
CA PHE A 156 17.10 15.07 -2.30
C PHE A 156 18.61 15.10 -2.59
N ASP A 157 19.17 16.29 -2.77
CA ASP A 157 20.59 16.48 -3.12
C ASP A 157 21.51 16.46 -1.88
N ASP A 158 20.93 16.59 -0.67
CA ASP A 158 21.61 16.68 0.62
C ASP A 158 21.51 15.39 1.45
N LEU A 159 21.62 14.24 0.80
CA LEU A 159 21.53 12.94 1.45
C LEU A 159 22.76 12.65 2.32
N GLU A 160 22.52 12.37 3.61
CA GLU A 160 23.53 11.96 4.59
C GLU A 160 23.28 10.52 5.03
N VAL A 161 24.31 9.66 4.98
CA VAL A 161 24.19 8.27 5.42
C VAL A 161 23.97 8.20 6.92
N ILE A 162 22.89 7.57 7.36
CA ILE A 162 22.58 7.38 8.78
C ILE A 162 22.71 5.93 9.25
N GLY A 163 22.89 4.99 8.32
CA GLY A 163 23.05 3.58 8.65
C GLY A 163 22.69 2.66 7.50
N THR A 164 22.57 1.38 7.83
CA THR A 164 22.12 0.36 6.90
C THR A 164 21.01 -0.49 7.51
N ASN A 165 20.05 -0.90 6.70
CA ASN A 165 19.03 -1.84 7.10
C ASN A 165 18.93 -2.97 6.07
N GLN A 166 19.11 -4.21 6.51
CA GLN A 166 19.11 -5.40 5.65
C GLN A 166 20.02 -5.27 4.40
N GLY A 167 21.20 -4.65 4.58
CA GLY A 167 22.18 -4.44 3.52
C GLY A 167 21.88 -3.23 2.60
N ARG A 168 20.83 -2.46 2.86
CA ARG A 168 20.50 -1.23 2.13
C ARG A 168 20.91 0.00 2.94
N VAL A 169 21.48 0.97 2.26
CA VAL A 169 21.86 2.23 2.89
C VAL A 169 20.59 3.05 3.19
N LEU A 170 20.54 3.60 4.40
CA LEU A 170 19.54 4.56 4.81
C LEU A 170 20.18 5.94 4.90
N TYR A 171 19.44 6.92 4.42
CA TYR A 171 19.86 8.32 4.43
C TYR A 171 18.92 9.18 5.27
N SER A 172 19.42 10.29 5.75
CA SER A 172 18.65 11.46 6.16
C SER A 172 18.85 12.56 5.13
N SER A 173 18.02 13.59 5.19
CA SER A 173 18.14 14.81 4.41
C SER A 173 17.72 16.00 5.27
N PRO A 174 18.61 16.97 5.51
CA PRO A 174 18.27 18.22 6.20
C PRO A 174 17.08 18.94 5.55
N THR A 175 17.07 19.03 4.21
CA THR A 175 15.96 19.62 3.46
C THR A 175 14.64 18.89 3.72
N LEU A 176 14.63 17.56 3.70
CA LEU A 176 13.43 16.78 4.02
C LEU A 176 12.97 17.01 5.47
N ALA A 177 13.91 17.06 6.42
CA ALA A 177 13.60 17.32 7.82
C ALA A 177 12.99 18.71 8.02
N GLU A 178 13.54 19.74 7.35
CA GLU A 178 12.98 21.10 7.35
C GLU A 178 11.54 21.14 6.81
N ILE A 179 11.26 20.41 5.73
CA ILE A 179 9.93 20.36 5.13
C ILE A 179 8.95 19.57 6.00
N TRP A 180 9.40 18.45 6.62
CA TRP A 180 8.53 17.63 7.47
C TRP A 180 8.16 18.36 8.77
N LYS A 181 9.10 18.90 9.50
CA LYS A 181 8.99 19.68 10.75
C LYS A 181 8.53 18.89 11.99
N TYR A 182 7.81 17.80 11.85
CA TYR A 182 7.21 17.06 12.97
C TYR A 182 8.16 16.07 13.65
N GLY A 183 9.35 15.82 13.08
CA GLY A 183 10.28 14.89 13.70
C GLY A 183 11.33 14.33 12.74
N HIS A 184 11.56 13.03 12.83
CA HIS A 184 12.64 12.34 12.14
C HIS A 184 12.25 11.93 10.72
N VAL A 185 13.23 11.92 9.84
CA VAL A 185 13.07 11.55 8.44
C VAL A 185 14.09 10.50 8.05
N GLN A 186 13.70 9.62 7.13
CA GLN A 186 14.61 8.68 6.49
C GLN A 186 14.31 8.65 5.00
N VAL A 187 15.34 8.45 4.21
CA VAL A 187 15.26 8.29 2.76
C VAL A 187 15.91 6.96 2.38
N GLY A 188 15.32 6.25 1.48
CA GLY A 188 15.83 5.00 0.92
C GLY A 188 15.46 4.85 -0.54
N ASP A 189 15.93 3.76 -1.14
CA ASP A 189 15.70 3.46 -2.55
C ASP A 189 14.29 2.93 -2.82
N VAL A 190 13.77 3.28 -4.00
CA VAL A 190 12.52 2.70 -4.51
C VAL A 190 12.83 1.38 -5.18
N THR A 191 12.43 0.29 -4.56
CA THR A 191 12.58 -1.07 -5.05
C THR A 191 11.25 -1.80 -5.01
N PHE A 192 11.14 -2.97 -5.67
CA PHE A 192 9.92 -3.77 -5.61
C PHE A 192 9.54 -4.16 -4.18
N GLU A 193 10.54 -4.42 -3.31
CA GLU A 193 10.30 -4.73 -1.91
C GLU A 193 9.83 -3.52 -1.11
N SER A 194 10.45 -2.33 -1.27
CA SER A 194 10.02 -1.10 -0.60
C SER A 194 8.64 -0.65 -1.09
N ALA A 195 8.36 -0.78 -2.39
CA ALA A 195 7.03 -0.55 -2.97
C ALA A 195 5.99 -1.53 -2.39
N GLY A 196 6.33 -2.82 -2.32
CA GLY A 196 5.49 -3.85 -1.70
C GLY A 196 5.28 -3.62 -0.20
N TYR A 197 6.26 -3.05 0.48
CA TYR A 197 6.16 -2.66 1.89
C TYR A 197 5.08 -1.60 2.08
N VAL A 198 5.16 -0.45 1.40
CA VAL A 198 4.15 0.61 1.48
C VAL A 198 2.76 0.10 1.09
N ALA A 199 2.68 -0.71 0.04
CA ALA A 199 1.42 -1.25 -0.42
C ALA A 199 0.75 -2.22 0.59
N ARG A 200 1.54 -2.94 1.40
CA ARG A 200 1.01 -3.85 2.44
C ARG A 200 0.28 -3.14 3.56
N TYR A 201 0.56 -1.88 3.81
CA TYR A 201 -0.12 -1.14 4.89
C TYR A 201 -1.59 -0.86 4.58
N SER A 202 -1.96 -0.81 3.30
CA SER A 202 -3.38 -0.81 2.93
C SER A 202 -4.16 -2.02 3.47
N LEU A 203 -3.44 -3.07 3.89
CA LEU A 203 -3.97 -4.35 4.34
C LEU A 203 -3.98 -4.50 5.87
N LYS A 204 -3.32 -3.60 6.61
CA LYS A 204 -3.32 -3.62 8.09
C LYS A 204 -4.63 -3.12 8.68
N LYS A 205 -5.34 -2.27 7.95
CA LYS A 205 -6.59 -1.67 8.42
C LYS A 205 -7.58 -2.75 8.92
N ILE A 206 -7.92 -2.65 10.19
CA ILE A 206 -8.98 -3.44 10.80
C ILE A 206 -10.32 -2.79 10.48
N THR A 207 -11.31 -3.59 10.10
CA THR A 207 -12.66 -3.14 9.73
C THR A 207 -13.72 -3.97 10.46
N GLY A 208 -14.95 -3.49 10.48
CA GLY A 208 -16.05 -4.12 11.20
C GLY A 208 -16.00 -3.85 12.71
N ASN A 209 -16.71 -4.64 13.51
CA ASN A 209 -16.87 -4.41 14.95
C ASN A 209 -15.54 -4.38 15.72
N LEU A 210 -14.51 -5.10 15.24
CA LEU A 210 -13.19 -5.09 15.87
C LEU A 210 -12.46 -3.75 15.70
N ALA A 211 -12.89 -2.88 14.80
CA ALA A 211 -12.26 -1.60 14.57
C ALA A 211 -12.51 -0.60 15.71
N GLU A 212 -13.70 -0.66 16.32
CA GLU A 212 -14.09 0.25 17.40
C GLU A 212 -13.20 0.11 18.64
N ASP A 213 -12.88 -1.13 19.02
CA ASP A 213 -11.99 -1.40 20.16
C ASP A 213 -10.51 -1.21 19.80
N HIS A 214 -10.15 -1.40 18.52
CA HIS A 214 -8.75 -1.32 18.08
C HIS A 214 -8.26 0.11 17.92
N TYR A 215 -9.10 1.01 17.36
CA TYR A 215 -8.70 2.39 17.11
C TYR A 215 -9.12 3.33 18.25
N VAL A 216 -8.67 2.98 19.44
CA VAL A 216 -8.85 3.81 20.65
C VAL A 216 -7.52 3.96 21.37
N SER A 217 -7.25 5.14 21.87
CA SER A 217 -6.08 5.45 22.71
C SER A 217 -6.52 6.23 23.93
N VAL A 218 -5.84 6.03 25.05
CA VAL A 218 -6.03 6.79 26.28
C VAL A 218 -4.80 7.67 26.48
N ASP A 219 -4.99 8.97 26.68
CA ASP A 219 -3.88 9.89 26.97
C ASP A 219 -3.45 9.83 28.46
N GLU A 220 -2.45 10.64 28.82
CA GLU A 220 -1.92 10.70 30.20
C GLU A 220 -2.95 11.23 31.22
N ASP A 221 -3.93 12.01 30.76
CA ASP A 221 -5.03 12.53 31.56
C ASP A 221 -6.23 11.55 31.67
N GLY A 222 -6.12 10.39 31.05
CA GLY A 222 -7.19 9.37 31.02
C GLY A 222 -8.31 9.64 30.01
N ARG A 223 -8.12 10.59 29.07
CA ARG A 223 -9.11 10.88 28.03
C ARG A 223 -9.02 9.87 26.89
N LEU A 224 -10.19 9.43 26.43
CA LEU A 224 -10.31 8.56 25.25
C LEU A 224 -10.19 9.36 23.95
N HIS A 225 -9.37 8.85 23.04
CA HIS A 225 -9.22 9.38 21.68
C HIS A 225 -9.53 8.29 20.67
N TYR A 226 -10.41 8.60 19.70
CA TYR A 226 -10.63 7.74 18.55
C TYR A 226 -9.55 8.02 17.51
N LEU A 227 -8.90 6.95 17.05
CA LEU A 227 -7.74 7.03 16.17
C LEU A 227 -8.16 6.89 14.70
N GLU A 228 -7.52 7.66 13.83
CA GLU A 228 -7.66 7.44 12.38
C GLU A 228 -7.06 6.08 12.00
N PRO A 229 -7.83 5.19 11.34
CA PRO A 229 -7.29 3.92 10.84
C PRO A 229 -6.18 4.13 9.82
N GLU A 230 -5.34 3.11 9.65
CA GLU A 230 -4.33 3.10 8.58
C GLU A 230 -4.98 3.33 7.21
N TYR A 231 -4.28 4.03 6.35
CA TYR A 231 -4.80 4.44 5.06
C TYR A 231 -3.70 4.55 4.00
N ILE A 232 -4.12 4.54 2.75
CA ILE A 232 -3.28 4.91 1.61
C ILE A 232 -3.87 6.10 0.87
N THR A 233 -3.02 6.96 0.35
CA THR A 233 -3.38 8.02 -0.59
C THR A 233 -2.32 8.11 -1.69
N MET A 234 -2.69 8.68 -2.84
CA MET A 234 -1.80 8.77 -3.99
C MET A 234 -2.22 9.86 -4.96
N SER A 235 -1.34 10.21 -5.87
CA SER A 235 -1.68 11.02 -7.04
C SER A 235 -2.67 10.27 -7.92
N ARG A 236 -3.73 10.95 -8.39
CA ARG A 236 -4.88 10.30 -9.06
C ARG A 236 -5.09 10.77 -10.50
N ARG A 237 -4.53 11.86 -10.91
CA ARG A 237 -4.74 12.46 -12.23
C ARG A 237 -3.40 12.79 -12.88
N PRO A 238 -2.95 11.91 -13.78
CA PRO A 238 -3.43 10.58 -14.09
C PRO A 238 -3.25 9.61 -12.90
N GLY A 239 -3.85 8.40 -12.96
CA GLY A 239 -3.61 7.35 -11.96
C GLY A 239 -2.16 6.87 -12.01
N ILE A 240 -1.62 6.36 -10.89
CA ILE A 240 -0.25 5.82 -10.83
C ILE A 240 -0.04 4.79 -11.93
N ALA A 241 1.05 4.95 -12.69
CA ALA A 241 1.47 4.15 -13.84
C ALA A 241 0.51 4.17 -15.06
N LYS A 242 -0.31 5.23 -15.21
CA LYS A 242 -1.13 5.39 -16.41
C LYS A 242 -0.24 5.62 -17.66
N ASP A 243 0.70 6.56 -17.56
CA ASP A 243 1.57 6.93 -18.68
C ASP A 243 2.54 5.79 -19.04
N TRP A 244 2.95 5.01 -18.05
CA TRP A 244 3.71 3.78 -18.30
C TRP A 244 2.87 2.75 -19.05
N TYR A 245 1.62 2.53 -18.63
CA TYR A 245 0.70 1.63 -19.31
C TYR A 245 0.50 2.05 -20.78
N ASP A 246 0.25 3.32 -21.04
CA ASP A 246 0.05 3.82 -22.41
C ASP A 246 1.24 3.54 -23.32
N LYS A 247 2.44 3.59 -22.75
CA LYS A 247 3.68 3.35 -23.48
C LYS A 247 3.99 1.86 -23.70
N TYR A 248 3.61 1.00 -22.75
CA TYR A 248 4.04 -0.39 -22.71
C TYR A 248 2.87 -1.41 -22.66
N VAL A 249 1.68 -1.01 -23.07
CA VAL A 249 0.50 -1.89 -23.06
C VAL A 249 0.70 -3.17 -23.87
N SER A 250 1.44 -3.11 -24.98
CA SER A 250 1.79 -4.26 -25.82
C SER A 250 2.72 -5.28 -25.14
N ASP A 251 3.46 -4.87 -24.12
CA ASP A 251 4.32 -5.76 -23.34
C ASP A 251 3.52 -6.60 -22.33
N ILE A 252 2.28 -6.16 -22.03
CA ILE A 252 1.38 -6.84 -21.10
C ILE A 252 0.36 -7.70 -21.84
N PHE A 253 -0.19 -7.18 -22.93
CA PHE A 253 -1.29 -7.80 -23.68
C PHE A 253 -0.88 -8.10 -25.12
N PRO A 254 -1.25 -9.27 -25.68
CA PRO A 254 -2.24 -10.23 -25.15
C PRO A 254 -1.66 -11.31 -24.21
N SER A 255 -0.37 -11.27 -23.85
CA SER A 255 0.29 -12.31 -23.06
C SER A 255 -0.29 -12.51 -21.64
N ASP A 256 -0.99 -11.50 -21.12
CA ASP A 256 -1.51 -11.47 -19.74
C ASP A 256 -0.41 -11.60 -18.67
N GLU A 257 0.78 -11.14 -19.00
CA GLU A 257 1.96 -11.13 -18.15
C GLU A 257 2.48 -9.70 -17.96
N VAL A 258 2.98 -9.40 -16.77
CA VAL A 258 3.43 -8.05 -16.40
C VAL A 258 4.94 -8.04 -16.20
N PRO A 259 5.73 -7.44 -17.09
CA PRO A 259 7.16 -7.24 -16.88
C PRO A 259 7.36 -6.14 -15.82
N VAL A 260 8.11 -6.44 -14.77
CA VAL A 260 8.43 -5.49 -13.70
C VAL A 260 9.94 -5.34 -13.63
N PRO A 261 10.51 -4.18 -13.98
CA PRO A 261 11.93 -3.93 -13.94
C PRO A 261 12.54 -4.25 -12.58
N GLY A 262 13.65 -4.98 -12.57
CA GLY A 262 14.33 -5.42 -11.36
C GLY A 262 13.66 -6.55 -10.57
N ALA A 263 12.46 -7.03 -10.98
CA ALA A 263 11.71 -8.05 -10.26
C ALA A 263 11.26 -9.24 -11.12
N GLY A 264 11.29 -9.12 -12.45
CA GLY A 264 10.93 -10.18 -13.39
C GLY A 264 9.53 -10.04 -13.97
N VAL A 265 9.00 -11.14 -14.52
CA VAL A 265 7.68 -11.18 -15.16
C VAL A 265 6.67 -11.88 -14.26
N PHE A 266 5.50 -11.29 -14.11
CA PHE A 266 4.45 -11.78 -13.22
C PHE A 266 3.16 -12.09 -13.97
N LYS A 267 2.52 -13.19 -13.60
CA LYS A 267 1.11 -13.47 -13.97
C LYS A 267 0.15 -12.72 -13.06
N GLY A 268 -0.99 -12.33 -13.61
CA GLY A 268 -2.01 -11.59 -12.87
C GLY A 268 -1.80 -10.07 -12.97
N VAL A 269 -2.44 -9.51 -13.97
CA VAL A 269 -2.39 -8.09 -14.30
C VAL A 269 -3.12 -7.26 -13.23
N PRO A 270 -2.59 -6.08 -12.83
CA PRO A 270 -3.30 -5.16 -11.96
C PRO A 270 -4.66 -4.77 -12.55
N ARG A 271 -5.72 -4.86 -11.74
CA ARG A 271 -7.09 -4.52 -12.17
C ARG A 271 -7.21 -3.11 -12.79
N TYR A 272 -6.31 -2.22 -12.44
CA TYR A 272 -6.28 -0.89 -13.05
C TYR A 272 -5.93 -0.95 -14.54
N TYR A 273 -4.99 -1.79 -14.93
CA TYR A 273 -4.62 -1.98 -16.33
C TYR A 273 -5.72 -2.69 -17.13
N GLU A 274 -6.42 -3.64 -16.49
CA GLU A 274 -7.60 -4.26 -17.11
C GLU A 274 -8.70 -3.24 -17.40
N LYS A 275 -8.94 -2.29 -16.46
CA LYS A 275 -9.91 -1.20 -16.67
C LYS A 275 -9.49 -0.25 -17.79
N LEU A 276 -8.19 0.00 -17.94
CA LEU A 276 -7.70 0.81 -19.06
C LEU A 276 -7.88 0.05 -20.38
N LEU A 277 -7.51 -1.24 -20.41
CA LEU A 277 -7.73 -2.09 -21.59
C LEU A 277 -9.22 -2.22 -21.94
N GLU A 278 -10.09 -2.32 -20.95
CA GLU A 278 -11.55 -2.38 -21.15
C GLU A 278 -12.09 -1.12 -21.85
N ALA A 279 -11.51 0.05 -21.51
CA ALA A 279 -11.87 1.32 -22.17
C ALA A 279 -11.30 1.42 -23.59
N ASP A 280 -10.08 0.92 -23.81
CA ASP A 280 -9.36 1.08 -25.09
C ASP A 280 -9.68 -0.06 -26.08
N ASN A 281 -9.74 -1.30 -25.61
CA ASN A 281 -9.98 -2.49 -26.42
C ASN A 281 -10.74 -3.57 -25.63
N PRO A 282 -12.07 -3.43 -25.47
CA PRO A 282 -12.91 -4.38 -24.72
C PRO A 282 -12.90 -5.79 -25.31
N HIS A 283 -12.79 -5.94 -26.63
CA HIS A 283 -12.74 -7.26 -27.28
C HIS A 283 -11.48 -8.04 -26.91
N MET A 284 -10.32 -7.38 -26.84
CA MET A 284 -9.09 -8.03 -26.38
C MET A 284 -9.22 -8.48 -24.92
N LEU A 285 -9.80 -7.65 -24.05
CA LEU A 285 -10.03 -8.04 -22.66
C LEU A 285 -10.95 -9.26 -22.55
N GLU A 286 -11.99 -9.33 -23.36
CA GLU A 286 -12.92 -10.48 -23.37
C GLU A 286 -12.18 -11.76 -23.78
N SER A 287 -11.41 -11.73 -24.87
CA SER A 287 -10.59 -12.87 -25.29
C SER A 287 -9.61 -13.34 -24.20
N ILE A 288 -8.99 -12.41 -23.47
CA ILE A 288 -8.10 -12.74 -22.34
C ILE A 288 -8.90 -13.41 -21.21
N LYS A 289 -10.10 -12.92 -20.89
CA LYS A 289 -10.98 -13.52 -19.88
C LYS A 289 -11.37 -14.94 -20.25
N GLU A 290 -11.67 -15.20 -21.52
CA GLU A 290 -11.96 -16.55 -22.04
C GLU A 290 -10.76 -17.49 -21.88
N LEU A 291 -9.54 -17.04 -22.24
CA LEU A 291 -8.32 -17.82 -22.05
C LEU A 291 -8.08 -18.14 -20.57
N ARG A 292 -8.32 -17.20 -19.67
CA ARG A 292 -8.22 -17.42 -18.22
C ARG A 292 -9.26 -18.46 -17.75
N GLN A 293 -10.48 -18.46 -18.28
CA GLN A 293 -11.49 -19.45 -17.94
C GLN A 293 -11.08 -20.86 -18.41
N VAL A 294 -10.57 -20.99 -19.63
CA VAL A 294 -10.05 -22.26 -20.15
C VAL A 294 -8.90 -22.76 -19.27
N PHE A 295 -7.97 -21.90 -18.90
CA PHE A 295 -6.88 -22.24 -17.99
C PHE A 295 -7.39 -22.70 -16.61
N MET A 296 -8.37 -22.01 -16.03
CA MET A 296 -8.95 -22.36 -14.74
C MET A 296 -9.66 -23.70 -14.79
N ALA A 297 -10.41 -23.99 -15.87
CA ALA A 297 -11.09 -25.27 -16.06
C ALA A 297 -10.08 -26.43 -16.17
N ALA A 298 -8.98 -26.24 -16.90
CA ALA A 298 -7.92 -27.24 -17.04
C ALA A 298 -7.16 -27.51 -15.72
N HIS A 299 -7.22 -26.61 -14.74
CA HIS A 299 -6.52 -26.70 -13.44
C HIS A 299 -7.51 -26.73 -12.26
N ALA A 300 -8.73 -27.19 -12.48
CA ALA A 300 -9.79 -27.19 -11.45
C ALA A 300 -9.37 -27.91 -10.16
N ASP A 301 -8.60 -28.99 -10.28
CA ASP A 301 -8.08 -29.76 -9.14
C ASP A 301 -7.19 -28.98 -8.19
N ASP A 302 -6.55 -27.89 -8.66
CA ASP A 302 -5.75 -27.01 -7.84
C ASP A 302 -6.57 -26.02 -7.01
N TYR A 303 -7.85 -25.91 -7.26
CA TYR A 303 -8.78 -24.97 -6.64
C TYR A 303 -9.83 -25.64 -5.76
N THR A 304 -9.70 -26.94 -5.46
CA THR A 304 -10.58 -27.59 -4.48
C THR A 304 -10.39 -26.97 -3.08
N PRO A 305 -11.42 -27.01 -2.21
CA PRO A 305 -11.34 -26.44 -0.85
C PRO A 305 -10.13 -26.98 -0.06
N GLU A 306 -9.81 -28.27 -0.19
CA GLU A 306 -8.69 -28.94 0.49
C GLU A 306 -7.33 -28.40 -0.02
N ARG A 307 -7.20 -28.23 -1.33
CA ARG A 307 -5.99 -27.67 -1.95
C ARG A 307 -5.82 -26.20 -1.58
N LEU A 308 -6.88 -25.40 -1.61
CA LEU A 308 -6.83 -24.00 -1.20
C LEU A 308 -6.43 -23.85 0.27
N MET A 309 -6.97 -24.71 1.16
CA MET A 309 -6.59 -24.72 2.59
C MET A 309 -5.13 -25.10 2.78
N SER A 310 -4.62 -26.10 2.05
CA SER A 310 -3.20 -26.51 2.12
C SER A 310 -2.28 -25.37 1.65
N ARG A 311 -2.61 -24.74 0.52
CA ARG A 311 -1.87 -23.57 -0.01
C ARG A 311 -1.92 -22.37 0.96
N TYR A 312 -3.04 -22.15 1.63
CA TYR A 312 -3.18 -21.13 2.67
C TYR A 312 -2.22 -21.38 3.83
N LYS A 313 -2.18 -22.62 4.38
CA LYS A 313 -1.28 -22.98 5.49
C LYS A 313 0.18 -22.73 5.13
N VAL A 314 0.62 -23.19 3.96
CA VAL A 314 1.97 -22.94 3.46
C VAL A 314 2.27 -21.45 3.35
N LYS A 315 1.36 -20.68 2.73
CA LYS A 315 1.55 -19.24 2.54
C LYS A 315 1.56 -18.47 3.85
N LYS A 316 0.74 -18.88 4.82
CA LYS A 316 0.72 -18.32 6.17
C LYS A 316 2.06 -18.53 6.87
N ALA A 317 2.62 -19.77 6.80
CA ALA A 317 3.94 -20.09 7.37
C ALA A 317 5.05 -19.27 6.70
N GLN A 318 5.10 -19.21 5.37
CA GLN A 318 6.05 -18.37 4.64
C GLN A 318 5.96 -16.88 5.04
N SER A 319 4.75 -16.36 5.19
CA SER A 319 4.55 -14.96 5.59
C SER A 319 4.98 -14.67 7.03
N ALA A 320 4.91 -15.67 7.92
CA ALA A 320 5.39 -15.53 9.29
C ALA A 320 6.92 -15.52 9.39
N MET A 321 7.63 -16.19 8.45
CA MET A 321 9.09 -16.18 8.37
C MET A 321 9.67 -14.85 7.85
N LEU A 322 8.88 -14.05 7.15
CA LEU A 322 9.34 -12.75 6.67
C LEU A 322 9.52 -11.81 7.87
N LYS A 323 10.79 -11.55 8.24
CA LYS A 323 11.12 -10.55 9.26
C LYS A 323 10.55 -9.19 8.84
N ARG A 324 9.67 -8.65 9.67
CA ARG A 324 9.00 -7.34 9.46
C ARG A 324 9.83 -6.21 10.07
N THR A 325 11.14 -6.24 9.91
CA THR A 325 12.03 -5.18 10.41
C THR A 325 12.35 -4.22 9.27
N MET A 326 11.77 -3.04 9.33
CA MET A 326 12.38 -1.83 8.79
C MET A 326 12.81 -0.95 9.93
#